data_94dcb72c11631cc4acf1aa9a735b2b2f
#
_entry.id   94dcb72c11631cc4acf1aa9a735b2b2f
#
_cell.length_a   1.000
_cell.length_b   1.000
_cell.length_c   1.000
_cell.angle_alpha   90.00
_cell.angle_beta   90.00
_cell.angle_gamma   90.00
#
_symmetry.space_group_name_H-M   'P 1'
#
loop_
_entity.id
_entity.type
_entity.pdbx_description
1 polymer ?
#
loop_
_entity_poly.entity_id
_entity_poly.type
_entity_poly.pdbx_seq_one_letter_code
_entity_poly.pdbx_strand_id
1 'polypeptide(L)'
;MTTVIYNRRDTELTVKGHAGYAKAGQDIVCAAVSMLGMTAAAAVQDNAASFFPVISQSKKDNELRIACRPRGGSITSCRRVLDTIFTGYEILAGQYPDHVRTEKED
;
A
#
# COMPACT_ATOMS: atom_id res chain seq x y z
N MET A 1 -14.87 4.13 1.86
CA MET A 1 -13.58 4.78 2.19
C MET A 1 -12.46 3.75 2.18
N THR A 2 -11.43 4.00 1.43
CA THR A 2 -10.19 3.21 1.48
C THR A 2 -9.27 3.86 2.51
N THR A 3 -8.72 3.04 3.40
CA THR A 3 -7.74 3.48 4.40
C THR A 3 -6.41 2.81 4.10
N VAL A 4 -5.35 3.61 4.00
CA VAL A 4 -4.00 3.14 3.75
C VAL A 4 -3.15 3.46 4.97
N ILE A 5 -2.60 2.42 5.59
CA ILE A 5 -1.82 2.55 6.81
C ILE A 5 -0.38 2.11 6.51
N TYR A 6 0.56 3.00 6.71
CA TYR A 6 1.98 2.71 6.51
C TYR A 6 2.71 2.80 7.84
N ASN A 7 3.16 1.65 8.34
CA ASN A 7 4.07 1.58 9.48
C ASN A 7 5.48 1.53 8.93
N ARG A 8 6.12 2.69 8.86
CA ARG A 8 7.44 2.84 8.25
C ARG A 8 8.51 2.13 9.05
N ARG A 9 8.41 2.17 10.36
CA ARG A 9 9.38 1.50 11.24
C ARG A 9 9.43 0.00 10.96
N ASP A 10 8.26 -0.63 10.82
CA ASP A 10 8.14 -2.06 10.62
C ASP A 10 8.07 -2.46 9.15
N THR A 11 8.21 -1.51 8.22
CA THR A 11 8.14 -1.73 6.78
C THR A 11 6.88 -2.52 6.38
N GLU A 12 5.73 -2.02 6.85
CA GLU A 12 4.44 -2.68 6.64
C GLU A 12 3.43 -1.69 6.05
N LEU A 13 2.76 -2.11 4.97
CA LEU A 13 1.74 -1.34 4.29
C LEU A 13 0.44 -2.12 4.26
N THR A 14 -0.64 -1.50 4.72
CA THR A 14 -1.97 -2.09 4.71
C THR A 14 -2.92 -1.18 3.93
N VAL A 15 -3.65 -1.77 2.99
CA VAL A 15 -4.65 -1.08 2.18
C VAL A 15 -5.97 -1.79 2.39
N LYS A 16 -6.99 -1.10 2.91
CA LYS A 16 -8.26 -1.74 3.24
C LYS A 16 -9.45 -0.85 2.91
N GLY A 17 -10.57 -1.51 2.60
CA GLY A 17 -11.84 -0.86 2.31
C GLY A 17 -12.04 -0.58 0.83
N HIS A 18 -13.20 -0.05 0.50
CA HIS A 18 -13.57 0.35 -0.86
C HIS A 18 -13.60 1.87 -0.95
N ALA A 19 -13.09 2.42 -2.04
CA ALA A 19 -13.08 3.86 -2.25
C ALA A 19 -14.51 4.43 -2.33
N GLY A 20 -15.43 3.68 -2.93
CA GLY A 20 -16.83 4.10 -3.01
C GLY A 20 -17.07 5.31 -3.90
N TYR A 21 -16.17 5.56 -4.86
CA TYR A 21 -16.26 6.70 -5.77
C TYR A 21 -17.34 6.47 -6.86
N ALA A 22 -17.43 5.24 -7.37
CA ALA A 22 -18.37 4.86 -8.40
C ALA A 22 -18.68 3.36 -8.32
N LYS A 23 -19.50 2.87 -9.22
CA LYS A 23 -19.83 1.44 -9.31
C LYS A 23 -18.58 0.61 -9.66
N ALA A 24 -18.60 -0.66 -9.27
CA ALA A 24 -17.58 -1.62 -9.66
C ALA A 24 -17.37 -1.59 -11.17
N GLY A 25 -16.10 -1.53 -11.61
CA GLY A 25 -15.72 -1.42 -13.00
C GLY A 25 -15.70 0.01 -13.56
N GLN A 26 -16.19 0.99 -12.80
CA GLN A 26 -16.20 2.40 -13.19
C GLN A 26 -15.53 3.30 -12.14
N ASP A 27 -15.01 2.69 -11.07
CA ASP A 27 -14.38 3.44 -9.99
C ASP A 27 -12.91 3.67 -10.28
N ILE A 28 -12.59 4.87 -10.78
CA ILE A 28 -11.22 5.25 -11.13
C ILE A 28 -10.33 5.37 -9.88
N VAL A 29 -10.92 5.73 -8.74
CA VAL A 29 -10.17 5.83 -7.48
C VAL A 29 -9.78 4.44 -7.00
N CYS A 30 -10.70 3.48 -7.06
CA CYS A 30 -10.43 2.10 -6.72
C CYS A 30 -9.34 1.50 -7.64
N ALA A 31 -9.39 1.81 -8.93
CA ALA A 31 -8.37 1.37 -9.89
C ALA A 31 -6.98 1.93 -9.52
N ALA A 32 -6.91 3.21 -9.16
CA ALA A 32 -5.65 3.84 -8.74
C ALA A 32 -5.12 3.22 -7.45
N VAL A 33 -5.99 3.02 -6.45
CA VAL A 33 -5.63 2.37 -5.19
C VAL A 33 -5.08 0.97 -5.45
N SER A 34 -5.75 0.21 -6.30
CA SER A 34 -5.34 -1.16 -6.63
C SER A 34 -4.00 -1.20 -7.37
N MET A 35 -3.79 -0.28 -8.31
CA MET A 35 -2.52 -0.24 -9.06
C MET A 35 -1.34 0.08 -8.15
N LEU A 36 -1.49 1.02 -7.22
CA LEU A 36 -0.43 1.33 -6.25
C LEU A 36 -0.13 0.13 -5.36
N GLY A 37 -1.15 -0.59 -4.90
CA GLY A 37 -0.98 -1.79 -4.08
C GLY A 37 -0.29 -2.91 -4.83
N MET A 38 -0.69 -3.16 -6.09
CA MET A 38 -0.07 -4.16 -6.94
C MET A 38 1.39 -3.81 -7.25
N THR A 39 1.66 -2.53 -7.47
CA THR A 39 3.03 -2.04 -7.71
C THR A 39 3.91 -2.26 -6.48
N ALA A 40 3.40 -1.97 -5.30
CA ALA A 40 4.13 -2.22 -4.06
C ALA A 40 4.43 -3.70 -3.89
N ALA A 41 3.43 -4.56 -4.09
CA ALA A 41 3.59 -6.01 -3.98
C ALA A 41 4.64 -6.53 -4.97
N ALA A 42 4.57 -6.11 -6.22
CA ALA A 42 5.53 -6.51 -7.24
C ALA A 42 6.95 -6.03 -6.91
N ALA A 43 7.10 -4.79 -6.46
CA ALA A 43 8.40 -4.21 -6.15
C ALA A 43 9.09 -4.93 -4.99
N VAL A 44 8.35 -5.28 -3.93
CA VAL A 44 8.95 -6.01 -2.80
C VAL A 44 9.25 -7.46 -3.18
N GLN A 45 8.44 -8.08 -4.03
CA GLN A 45 8.69 -9.42 -4.55
C GLN A 45 9.94 -9.47 -5.42
N ASP A 46 10.19 -8.44 -6.23
CA ASP A 46 11.40 -8.33 -7.04
C ASP A 46 12.67 -8.27 -6.18
N ASN A 47 12.53 -7.91 -4.91
CA ASN A 47 13.61 -7.81 -3.94
C ASN A 47 13.45 -8.84 -2.81
N ALA A 48 12.81 -9.97 -3.07
CA ALA A 48 12.43 -10.92 -2.04
C ALA A 48 13.59 -11.42 -1.20
N ALA A 49 14.75 -11.64 -1.83
CA ALA A 49 15.95 -12.12 -1.14
C ALA A 49 16.50 -11.14 -0.10
N SER A 50 16.19 -9.85 -0.25
CA SER A 50 16.64 -8.80 0.66
C SER A 50 15.53 -8.29 1.57
N PHE A 51 14.29 -8.28 1.10
CA PHE A 51 13.17 -7.67 1.82
C PHE A 51 12.31 -8.68 2.58
N PHE A 52 12.40 -9.96 2.24
CA PHE A 52 11.62 -11.04 2.88
C PHE A 52 10.13 -10.67 3.04
N PRO A 53 9.44 -10.35 1.93
CA PRO A 53 8.05 -9.91 2.02
C PRO A 53 7.09 -11.03 2.35
N VAL A 54 6.08 -10.71 3.14
CA VAL A 54 4.90 -11.54 3.35
C VAL A 54 3.71 -10.73 2.89
N ILE A 55 3.07 -11.19 1.81
CA ILE A 55 1.95 -10.50 1.20
C ILE A 55 0.70 -11.33 1.42
N SER A 56 -0.33 -10.73 1.98
CA SER A 56 -1.61 -11.38 2.18
C SER A 56 -2.72 -10.50 1.63
N GLN A 57 -3.75 -11.15 1.09
CA GLN A 57 -4.90 -10.48 0.54
C GLN A 57 -6.16 -11.20 1.00
N SER A 58 -7.11 -10.45 1.55
CA SER A 58 -8.40 -10.95 1.98
C SER A 58 -9.49 -10.27 1.17
N LYS A 59 -10.19 -11.05 0.34
CA LYS A 59 -11.34 -10.56 -0.41
C LYS A 59 -12.51 -10.26 0.52
N LYS A 60 -12.68 -11.08 1.54
CA LYS A 60 -13.74 -10.92 2.53
C LYS A 60 -13.64 -9.58 3.25
N ASP A 61 -12.43 -9.23 3.69
CA ASP A 61 -12.17 -8.00 4.43
C ASP A 61 -11.77 -6.85 3.51
N ASN A 62 -11.62 -7.13 2.21
CA ASN A 62 -11.13 -6.17 1.22
C ASN A 62 -9.84 -5.50 1.70
N GLU A 63 -8.85 -6.33 2.01
CA GLU A 63 -7.59 -5.88 2.61
C GLU A 63 -6.40 -6.50 1.88
N LEU A 64 -5.42 -5.65 1.57
CA LEU A 64 -4.10 -6.05 1.10
C LEU A 64 -3.10 -5.64 2.17
N ARG A 65 -2.26 -6.58 2.59
CA ARG A 65 -1.22 -6.33 3.58
C ARG A 65 0.12 -6.78 3.03
N ILE A 66 1.09 -5.89 3.09
CA ILE A 66 2.46 -6.13 2.65
C ILE A 66 3.35 -5.89 3.87
N ALA A 67 3.94 -6.96 4.39
CA ALA A 67 4.84 -6.90 5.53
C ALA A 67 6.22 -7.36 5.08
N CYS A 68 7.23 -6.51 5.25
CA CYS A 68 8.61 -6.84 4.89
C CYS A 68 9.46 -7.01 6.14
N ARG A 69 10.48 -7.86 6.05
CA ARG A 69 11.45 -8.07 7.13
C ARG A 69 12.87 -7.94 6.57
N PRO A 70 13.22 -6.75 6.07
CA PRO A 70 14.53 -6.52 5.47
C PRO A 70 15.64 -6.68 6.50
N ARG A 71 16.81 -7.17 6.05
CA ARG A 71 17.96 -7.37 6.92
C ARG A 71 19.02 -6.32 6.66
N GLY A 72 19.63 -5.81 7.76
CA GLY A 72 20.80 -4.94 7.71
C GLY A 72 20.56 -3.71 6.84
N GLY A 73 21.44 -3.48 5.88
CA GLY A 73 21.37 -2.34 4.98
C GLY A 73 20.16 -2.31 4.05
N SER A 74 19.44 -3.44 3.89
CA SER A 74 18.26 -3.50 3.05
C SER A 74 17.05 -2.76 3.63
N ILE A 75 17.09 -2.41 4.91
CA ILE A 75 16.01 -1.65 5.57
C ILE A 75 15.79 -0.30 4.88
N THR A 76 16.85 0.43 4.58
CA THR A 76 16.76 1.74 3.92
C THR A 76 16.18 1.60 2.52
N SER A 77 16.63 0.62 1.75
CA SER A 77 16.11 0.36 0.40
C SER A 77 14.62 -0.01 0.43
N CYS A 78 14.23 -0.86 1.36
CA CYS A 78 12.84 -1.27 1.51
C CYS A 78 11.95 -0.08 1.87
N ARG A 79 12.39 0.76 2.81
CA ARG A 79 11.65 1.97 3.18
C ARG A 79 11.50 2.92 2.01
N ARG A 80 12.52 3.08 1.16
CA ARG A 80 12.41 3.93 -0.02
C ARG A 80 11.33 3.45 -0.99
N VAL A 81 11.26 2.15 -1.22
CA VAL A 81 10.23 1.58 -2.08
C VAL A 81 8.85 1.87 -1.52
N LEU A 82 8.64 1.56 -0.24
CA LEU A 82 7.33 1.77 0.40
C LEU A 82 7.00 3.26 0.57
N ASP A 83 7.98 4.10 0.87
CA ASP A 83 7.81 5.57 0.95
C ASP A 83 7.29 6.11 -0.38
N THR A 84 7.85 5.64 -1.50
CA THR A 84 7.45 6.07 -2.84
C THR A 84 6.00 5.70 -3.13
N ILE A 85 5.62 4.46 -2.83
CA ILE A 85 4.24 4.01 -3.02
C ILE A 85 3.29 4.80 -2.13
N PHE A 86 3.67 5.01 -0.87
CA PHE A 86 2.83 5.75 0.07
C PHE A 86 2.62 7.21 -0.36
N THR A 87 3.63 7.83 -0.98
CA THR A 87 3.49 9.16 -1.58
C THR A 87 2.36 9.17 -2.61
N GLY A 88 2.25 8.12 -3.43
CA GLY A 88 1.14 7.98 -4.38
C GLY A 88 -0.21 7.96 -3.69
N TYR A 89 -0.32 7.24 -2.58
CA TYR A 89 -1.56 7.21 -1.79
C TYR A 89 -1.88 8.56 -1.16
N GLU A 90 -0.87 9.30 -0.70
CA GLU A 90 -1.06 10.64 -0.17
C GLU A 90 -1.59 11.60 -1.23
N ILE A 91 -1.09 11.47 -2.47
CA ILE A 91 -1.60 12.26 -3.60
C ILE A 91 -3.08 11.93 -3.84
N LEU A 92 -3.44 10.64 -3.83
CA LEU A 92 -4.84 10.23 -3.98
C LEU A 92 -5.72 10.78 -2.86
N ALA A 93 -5.27 10.71 -1.61
CA ALA A 93 -6.01 11.22 -0.48
C ALA A 93 -6.22 12.74 -0.58
N GLY A 94 -5.24 13.45 -1.12
CA GLY A 94 -5.36 14.89 -1.37
C GLY A 94 -6.37 15.24 -2.45
N GLN A 95 -6.47 14.41 -3.49
CA GLN A 95 -7.40 14.62 -4.60
C GLN A 95 -8.80 14.09 -4.30
N TYR A 96 -8.92 13.03 -3.52
CA TYR A 96 -10.19 12.37 -3.21
C TYR A 96 -10.32 12.14 -1.70
N PRO A 97 -10.36 13.24 -0.90
CA PRO A 97 -10.32 13.12 0.57
C PRO A 97 -11.54 12.41 1.17
N ASP A 98 -12.65 12.36 0.45
CA ASP A 98 -13.86 11.66 0.89
C ASP A 98 -13.81 10.16 0.58
N HIS A 99 -12.80 9.70 -0.16
CA HIS A 99 -12.73 8.33 -0.65
C HIS A 99 -11.45 7.60 -0.24
N VAL A 100 -10.38 8.34 0.07
CA VAL A 100 -9.09 7.75 0.46
C VAL A 100 -8.54 8.49 1.68
N ARG A 101 -8.14 7.72 2.68
CA ARG A 101 -7.49 8.26 3.89
C ARG A 101 -6.15 7.56 4.09
N THR A 102 -5.15 8.31 4.50
CA THR A 102 -3.81 7.79 4.76
C THR A 102 -3.41 8.01 6.22
N GLU A 103 -2.73 7.02 6.79
CA GLU A 103 -2.14 7.09 8.12
C GLU A 103 -0.70 6.60 8.03
N LYS A 104 0.21 7.29 8.71
CA LYS A 104 1.63 6.92 8.71
C LYS A 104 2.15 6.90 10.13
N GLU A 105 2.83 5.82 10.48
CA GLU A 105 3.52 5.67 11.74
C GLU A 105 5.04 5.54 11.46
N ASP A 106 5.83 6.38 12.08
CA ASP A 106 7.27 6.36 11.95
C ASP A 106 7.92 5.54 13.06
#